data_aa7e75f160527dcd49010a3c47a0ac6e
#
_entry.id   aa7e75f160527dcd49010a3c47a0ac6e
#
_cell.length_a   1.000
_cell.length_b   1.000
_cell.length_c   1.000
_cell.angle_alpha   90.00
_cell.angle_beta   90.00
_cell.angle_gamma   90.00
#
_symmetry.space_group_name_H-M   'P 1'
#
loop_
_entity.id
_entity.type
_entity.pdbx_description
1 polymer ?
#
loop_
_entity_poly.entity_id
_entity_poly.type
_entity_poly.pdbx_seq_one_letter_code
_entity_poly.pdbx_strand_id
1 'polypeptide(L)'
;MLNRVKNVGYGDTTPFLNAAGSVNLRAEIDKIIDVQVEQWYATVPQAAHLEGKDVNSEYYKRHLIETAWRIRLLRVAEAKALVEVAKVSPAAAQIWAHYEQEEMLHDELFIDDLKRVGVNREEFLATEPYLSTKLLAGFFSYLLDHEGPLGVIAYSYLVEYVNVKLEPRKLEALKASVGETKIVGQVSHSHTDINDDHPGEVWAALRFLIKGEQDIAALKRYLEEHQKILAMYFSELYINTLAKPQDKAA
;
A
#
# COMPACT_ATOMS: atom_id res chain seq x y z
N MET A 1 -20.04 16.83 30.24
CA MET A 1 -18.57 16.92 30.26
C MET A 1 -17.87 15.59 30.59
N LEU A 2 -18.43 14.74 31.43
CA LEU A 2 -17.82 13.44 31.82
C LEU A 2 -17.76 12.39 30.68
N ASN A 3 -18.61 12.48 29.65
CA ASN A 3 -18.58 11.52 28.54
C ASN A 3 -17.43 11.72 27.53
N ARG A 4 -16.83 12.91 27.46
CA ARG A 4 -15.68 13.17 26.59
C ARG A 4 -14.39 12.55 27.13
N VAL A 5 -14.23 12.47 28.45
CA VAL A 5 -13.05 11.88 29.08
C VAL A 5 -13.05 10.34 28.99
N LYS A 6 -14.25 9.74 28.94
CA LYS A 6 -14.40 8.27 28.85
C LYS A 6 -13.94 7.68 27.51
N ASN A 7 -13.85 8.47 26.45
CA ASN A 7 -13.49 8.01 25.12
C ASN A 7 -12.02 8.29 24.75
N VAL A 8 -11.25 8.89 25.63
CA VAL A 8 -9.82 9.16 25.40
C VAL A 8 -9.00 8.16 26.22
N GLY A 9 -8.39 7.19 25.54
CA GLY A 9 -7.42 6.28 26.13
C GLY A 9 -7.97 5.01 26.81
N TYR A 10 -9.25 4.71 26.66
CA TYR A 10 -9.88 3.49 27.20
C TYR A 10 -10.46 2.61 26.08
N GLY A 11 -9.66 2.39 25.04
CA GLY A 11 -10.05 1.47 23.96
C GLY A 11 -9.89 0.01 24.36
N ASP A 12 -10.47 -0.88 23.56
CA ASP A 12 -10.39 -2.32 23.79
C ASP A 12 -8.94 -2.82 23.65
N THR A 13 -8.53 -3.62 24.63
CA THR A 13 -7.25 -4.35 24.59
C THR A 13 -7.40 -5.77 24.03
N THR A 14 -8.64 -6.19 23.75
CA THR A 14 -8.97 -7.48 23.15
C THR A 14 -9.61 -7.25 21.78
N PRO A 15 -9.16 -7.92 20.73
CA PRO A 15 -9.76 -7.75 19.41
C PRO A 15 -11.20 -8.26 19.41
N PHE A 16 -12.08 -7.56 18.71
CA PHE A 16 -13.45 -8.03 18.46
C PHE A 16 -13.44 -9.37 17.72
N LEU A 17 -12.62 -9.47 16.69
CA LEU A 17 -12.35 -10.73 16.01
C LEU A 17 -11.09 -11.38 16.61
N ASN A 18 -11.25 -12.45 17.40
CA ASN A 18 -10.11 -13.25 17.83
C ASN A 18 -9.43 -13.93 16.61
N ALA A 19 -8.19 -14.41 16.78
CA ALA A 19 -7.41 -14.96 15.69
C ALA A 19 -8.15 -16.09 14.95
N ALA A 20 -8.75 -17.04 15.69
CA ALA A 20 -9.48 -18.17 15.10
C ALA A 20 -10.75 -17.71 14.37
N GLY A 21 -11.53 -16.80 14.96
CA GLY A 21 -12.76 -16.27 14.37
C GLY A 21 -12.53 -15.41 13.14
N SER A 22 -11.33 -14.85 12.97
CA SER A 22 -10.99 -14.01 11.83
C SER A 22 -10.46 -14.78 10.60
N VAL A 23 -10.15 -16.07 10.73
CA VAL A 23 -9.53 -16.87 9.64
C VAL A 23 -10.39 -16.87 8.37
N ASN A 24 -11.68 -17.13 8.52
CA ASN A 24 -12.58 -17.19 7.36
C ASN A 24 -12.76 -15.81 6.71
N LEU A 25 -12.85 -14.74 7.52
CA LEU A 25 -12.94 -13.39 6.98
C LEU A 25 -11.65 -12.99 6.26
N ARG A 26 -10.48 -13.29 6.84
CA ARG A 26 -9.19 -13.04 6.17
C ARG A 26 -9.15 -13.74 4.82
N ALA A 27 -9.49 -15.03 4.77
CA ALA A 27 -9.50 -15.79 3.52
C ALA A 27 -10.50 -15.21 2.48
N GLU A 28 -11.63 -14.66 2.92
CA GLU A 28 -12.58 -13.97 2.04
C GLU A 28 -11.98 -12.67 1.49
N ILE A 29 -11.33 -11.88 2.34
CA ILE A 29 -10.65 -10.63 1.95
C ILE A 29 -9.51 -10.92 0.98
N ASP A 30 -8.67 -11.92 1.27
CA ASP A 30 -7.57 -12.35 0.40
C ASP A 30 -8.09 -12.72 -0.99
N LYS A 31 -9.20 -13.47 -1.06
CA LYS A 31 -9.84 -13.82 -2.33
C LYS A 31 -10.38 -12.61 -3.09
N ILE A 32 -10.92 -11.62 -2.40
CA ILE A 32 -11.36 -10.36 -3.02
C ILE A 32 -10.16 -9.65 -3.66
N ILE A 33 -9.05 -9.54 -2.93
CA ILE A 33 -7.82 -8.92 -3.44
C ILE A 33 -7.30 -9.70 -4.65
N ASP A 34 -7.27 -11.01 -4.60
CA ASP A 34 -6.86 -11.86 -5.73
C ASP A 34 -7.66 -11.59 -7.00
N VAL A 35 -8.99 -11.53 -6.88
CA VAL A 35 -9.87 -11.21 -8.01
C VAL A 35 -9.57 -9.81 -8.58
N GLN A 36 -9.28 -8.85 -7.71
CA GLN A 36 -8.94 -7.49 -8.11
C GLN A 36 -7.59 -7.43 -8.84
N VAL A 37 -6.59 -8.17 -8.39
CA VAL A 37 -5.28 -8.28 -9.07
C VAL A 37 -5.45 -8.88 -10.47
N GLU A 38 -6.25 -9.94 -10.61
CA GLU A 38 -6.55 -10.52 -11.93
C GLU A 38 -7.27 -9.52 -12.86
N GLN A 39 -8.15 -8.67 -12.30
CA GLN A 39 -8.77 -7.58 -13.07
C GLN A 39 -7.73 -6.56 -13.55
N TRP A 40 -6.70 -6.24 -12.77
CA TRP A 40 -5.62 -5.38 -13.23
C TRP A 40 -4.91 -5.97 -14.44
N TYR A 41 -4.59 -7.25 -14.42
CA TYR A 41 -3.95 -7.92 -15.57
C TYR A 41 -4.80 -7.85 -16.83
N ALA A 42 -6.13 -7.91 -16.68
CA ALA A 42 -7.06 -7.88 -17.79
C ALA A 42 -7.35 -6.47 -18.34
N THR A 43 -7.32 -5.44 -17.48
CA THR A 43 -7.84 -4.10 -17.80
C THR A 43 -6.79 -2.99 -17.82
N VAL A 44 -5.68 -3.15 -17.10
CA VAL A 44 -4.61 -2.17 -17.06
C VAL A 44 -3.54 -2.54 -18.08
N PRO A 45 -3.38 -1.73 -19.14
CA PRO A 45 -2.38 -2.04 -20.15
C PRO A 45 -0.99 -2.21 -19.55
N GLN A 46 -0.34 -3.33 -19.86
CA GLN A 46 1.04 -3.62 -19.49
C GLN A 46 1.37 -3.46 -18.00
N ALA A 47 0.55 -4.01 -17.11
CA ALA A 47 0.93 -4.24 -15.72
C ALA A 47 2.09 -5.28 -15.63
N ALA A 48 3.07 -5.16 -16.52
CA ALA A 48 4.11 -6.16 -16.80
C ALA A 48 4.93 -6.52 -15.57
N HIS A 49 5.26 -5.56 -14.73
CA HIS A 49 6.02 -5.82 -13.51
C HIS A 49 5.21 -6.61 -12.47
N LEU A 50 3.88 -6.48 -12.44
CA LEU A 50 3.02 -7.28 -11.57
C LEU A 50 2.88 -8.71 -12.07
N GLU A 51 2.92 -8.91 -13.38
CA GLU A 51 2.85 -10.23 -13.99
C GLU A 51 4.18 -11.00 -13.98
N GLY A 52 5.28 -10.35 -13.58
CA GLY A 52 6.61 -10.94 -13.62
C GLY A 52 7.14 -11.13 -15.06
N LYS A 53 6.77 -10.23 -15.98
CA LYS A 53 7.26 -10.19 -17.38
C LYS A 53 8.44 -9.21 -17.53
N ASP A 54 9.02 -9.15 -18.73
CA ASP A 54 10.06 -8.18 -19.05
C ASP A 54 9.59 -6.75 -18.77
N VAL A 55 10.41 -5.99 -18.04
CA VAL A 55 10.08 -4.64 -17.58
C VAL A 55 10.88 -3.61 -18.35
N ASN A 56 10.19 -2.65 -18.95
CA ASN A 56 10.82 -1.51 -19.62
C ASN A 56 11.52 -0.60 -18.59
N SER A 57 12.73 -0.12 -18.89
CA SER A 57 13.53 0.67 -17.97
C SER A 57 12.91 2.03 -17.62
N GLU A 58 12.25 2.71 -18.56
CA GLU A 58 11.62 4.01 -18.31
C GLU A 58 10.34 3.84 -17.47
N TYR A 59 9.58 2.77 -17.73
CA TYR A 59 8.46 2.37 -16.90
C TYR A 59 8.90 2.09 -15.46
N TYR A 60 10.00 1.33 -15.29
CA TYR A 60 10.54 1.02 -13.97
C TYR A 60 11.05 2.26 -13.23
N LYS A 61 11.81 3.14 -13.90
CA LYS A 61 12.25 4.40 -13.30
C LYS A 61 11.08 5.23 -12.78
N ARG A 62 10.05 5.39 -13.61
CA ARG A 62 8.88 6.17 -13.19
C ARG A 62 8.11 5.48 -12.07
N HIS A 63 8.01 4.15 -12.11
CA HIS A 63 7.42 3.38 -11.02
C HIS A 63 8.15 3.60 -9.68
N LEU A 64 9.49 3.58 -9.69
CA LEU A 64 10.29 3.88 -8.48
C LEU A 64 10.02 5.30 -7.95
N ILE A 65 9.95 6.30 -8.84
CA ILE A 65 9.65 7.70 -8.46
C ILE A 65 8.28 7.76 -7.76
N GLU A 66 7.26 7.16 -8.37
CA GLU A 66 5.91 7.19 -7.82
C GLU A 66 5.80 6.39 -6.52
N THR A 67 6.51 5.26 -6.41
CA THR A 67 6.54 4.47 -5.17
C THR A 67 7.20 5.26 -4.04
N ALA A 68 8.35 5.88 -4.28
CA ALA A 68 9.01 6.72 -3.29
C ALA A 68 8.14 7.91 -2.86
N TRP A 69 7.45 8.59 -3.81
CA TRP A 69 6.50 9.65 -3.50
C TRP A 69 5.30 9.16 -2.72
N ARG A 70 4.73 8.01 -3.09
CA ARG A 70 3.60 7.41 -2.40
C ARG A 70 3.94 7.15 -0.94
N ILE A 71 5.03 6.46 -0.65
CA ILE A 71 5.48 6.19 0.71
C ILE A 71 5.67 7.50 1.49
N ARG A 72 6.34 8.51 0.92
CA ARG A 72 6.54 9.81 1.58
C ARG A 72 5.26 10.54 1.91
N LEU A 73 4.29 10.54 1.00
CA LEU A 73 3.01 11.23 1.19
C LEU A 73 2.11 10.49 2.17
N LEU A 74 2.08 9.15 2.09
CA LEU A 74 1.25 8.33 2.96
C LEU A 74 1.78 8.27 4.39
N ARG A 75 3.09 8.27 4.60
CA ARG A 75 3.73 8.29 5.93
C ARG A 75 3.08 9.29 6.90
N VAL A 76 2.76 10.49 6.43
CA VAL A 76 2.13 11.53 7.27
C VAL A 76 0.70 11.15 7.65
N ALA A 77 -0.04 10.55 6.73
CA ALA A 77 -1.41 10.10 6.98
C ALA A 77 -1.43 8.85 7.89
N GLU A 78 -0.52 7.93 7.68
CA GLU A 78 -0.34 6.72 8.49
C GLU A 78 0.03 7.06 9.93
N ALA A 79 0.95 8.03 10.14
CA ALA A 79 1.24 8.56 11.46
C ALA A 79 0.01 9.21 12.13
N LYS A 80 -0.86 9.87 11.35
CA LYS A 80 -2.16 10.37 11.88
C LYS A 80 -3.12 9.22 12.19
N ALA A 81 -3.12 8.16 11.38
CA ALA A 81 -3.92 6.97 11.65
C ALA A 81 -3.60 6.34 13.00
N LEU A 82 -2.33 6.38 13.45
CA LEU A 82 -1.94 5.90 14.78
C LEU A 82 -2.74 6.60 15.90
N VAL A 83 -2.97 7.90 15.77
CA VAL A 83 -3.78 8.66 16.75
C VAL A 83 -5.23 8.18 16.76
N GLU A 84 -5.81 7.94 15.58
CA GLU A 84 -7.20 7.47 15.45
C GLU A 84 -7.34 6.01 15.92
N VAL A 85 -6.38 5.15 15.57
CA VAL A 85 -6.33 3.76 16.07
C VAL A 85 -6.22 3.72 17.59
N ALA A 86 -5.38 4.58 18.19
CA ALA A 86 -5.22 4.65 19.66
C ALA A 86 -6.52 5.04 20.39
N LYS A 87 -7.40 5.84 19.75
CA LYS A 87 -8.73 6.15 20.30
C LYS A 87 -9.66 4.94 20.29
N VAL A 88 -9.48 4.01 19.36
CA VAL A 88 -10.28 2.79 19.24
C VAL A 88 -9.73 1.69 20.13
N SER A 89 -8.43 1.40 20.04
CA SER A 89 -7.73 0.35 20.77
C SER A 89 -6.26 0.67 20.98
N PRO A 90 -5.78 0.77 22.22
CA PRO A 90 -4.35 0.94 22.51
C PRO A 90 -3.53 -0.28 22.08
N ALA A 91 -4.11 -1.48 22.08
CA ALA A 91 -3.44 -2.70 21.62
C ALA A 91 -3.26 -2.69 20.09
N ALA A 92 -4.27 -2.29 19.34
CA ALA A 92 -4.14 -2.09 17.90
C ALA A 92 -3.11 -1.00 17.57
N ALA A 93 -3.10 0.10 18.35
CA ALA A 93 -2.14 1.18 18.18
C ALA A 93 -0.69 0.73 18.41
N GLN A 94 -0.45 -0.18 19.35
CA GLN A 94 0.87 -0.75 19.59
C GLN A 94 1.34 -1.58 18.38
N ILE A 95 0.48 -2.41 17.83
CA ILE A 95 0.77 -3.20 16.63
C ILE A 95 1.03 -2.25 15.45
N TRP A 96 0.15 -1.29 15.22
CA TRP A 96 0.29 -0.32 14.14
C TRP A 96 1.55 0.53 14.25
N ALA A 97 1.94 0.93 15.47
CA ALA A 97 3.17 1.70 15.70
C ALA A 97 4.43 0.89 15.40
N HIS A 98 4.41 -0.43 15.63
CA HIS A 98 5.51 -1.32 15.26
C HIS A 98 5.66 -1.40 13.74
N TYR A 99 4.58 -1.67 13.02
CA TYR A 99 4.54 -1.66 11.57
C TYR A 99 5.03 -0.32 10.99
N GLU A 100 4.51 0.82 11.47
CA GLU A 100 4.94 2.16 11.05
C GLU A 100 6.43 2.43 11.30
N GLN A 101 6.99 1.89 12.37
CA GLN A 101 8.42 2.03 12.65
C GLN A 101 9.26 1.38 11.55
N GLU A 102 8.86 0.25 11.04
CA GLU A 102 9.55 -0.46 9.96
C GLU A 102 9.36 0.24 8.61
N GLU A 103 8.14 0.71 8.32
CA GLU A 103 7.79 1.40 7.07
C GLU A 103 8.35 2.83 6.95
N MET A 104 8.73 3.45 8.06
CA MET A 104 9.01 4.90 8.14
C MET A 104 10.04 5.41 7.12
N LEU A 105 11.02 4.61 6.73
CA LEU A 105 12.09 5.01 5.83
C LEU A 105 12.17 4.16 4.55
N HIS A 106 11.14 3.41 4.21
CA HIS A 106 11.15 2.57 3.00
C HIS A 106 11.26 3.39 1.70
N ASP A 107 10.85 4.67 1.68
CA ASP A 107 11.11 5.54 0.53
C ASP A 107 12.62 5.67 0.21
N GLU A 108 13.49 5.62 1.20
CA GLU A 108 14.94 5.71 0.99
C GLU A 108 15.51 4.51 0.22
N LEU A 109 14.93 3.31 0.40
CA LEU A 109 15.30 2.12 -0.35
C LEU A 109 15.05 2.31 -1.86
N PHE A 110 13.88 2.85 -2.21
CA PHE A 110 13.53 3.15 -3.59
C PHE A 110 14.32 4.32 -4.17
N ILE A 111 14.66 5.33 -3.35
CA ILE A 111 15.53 6.46 -3.76
C ILE A 111 16.96 5.96 -4.03
N ASP A 112 17.44 4.98 -3.30
CA ASP A 112 18.75 4.37 -3.58
C ASP A 112 18.74 3.56 -4.88
N ASP A 113 17.67 2.86 -5.20
CA ASP A 113 17.51 2.22 -6.50
C ASP A 113 17.36 3.24 -7.64
N LEU A 114 16.70 4.37 -7.41
CA LEU A 114 16.64 5.49 -8.37
C LEU A 114 18.03 5.99 -8.76
N LYS A 115 18.93 6.17 -7.80
CA LYS A 115 20.34 6.54 -8.08
C LYS A 115 21.02 5.52 -8.98
N ARG A 116 20.76 4.22 -8.77
CA ARG A 116 21.34 3.12 -9.55
C ARG A 116 20.83 3.07 -11.00
N VAL A 117 19.62 3.58 -11.23
CA VAL A 117 19.04 3.71 -12.57
C VAL A 117 19.25 5.10 -13.20
N GLY A 118 20.07 5.95 -12.56
CA GLY A 118 20.52 7.24 -13.09
C GLY A 118 19.61 8.42 -12.75
N VAL A 119 18.75 8.32 -11.74
CA VAL A 119 17.94 9.44 -11.23
C VAL A 119 18.47 9.84 -9.86
N ASN A 120 19.00 11.05 -9.73
CA ASN A 120 19.50 11.55 -8.44
C ASN A 120 18.36 12.09 -7.55
N ARG A 121 18.67 12.35 -6.27
CA ARG A 121 17.68 12.85 -5.31
C ARG A 121 17.06 14.20 -5.69
N GLU A 122 17.82 15.09 -6.31
CA GLU A 122 17.32 16.41 -6.72
C GLU A 122 16.31 16.26 -7.86
N GLU A 123 16.61 15.41 -8.84
CA GLU A 123 15.69 15.09 -9.94
C GLU A 123 14.43 14.40 -9.42
N PHE A 124 14.56 13.46 -8.48
CA PHE A 124 13.41 12.85 -7.82
C PHE A 124 12.52 13.90 -7.15
N LEU A 125 13.09 14.78 -6.32
CA LEU A 125 12.35 15.81 -5.60
C LEU A 125 11.73 16.88 -6.52
N ALA A 126 12.35 17.12 -7.68
CA ALA A 126 11.82 18.03 -8.70
C ALA A 126 10.73 17.39 -9.58
N THR A 127 10.59 16.07 -9.53
CA THR A 127 9.61 15.35 -10.34
C THR A 127 8.24 15.39 -9.68
N GLU A 128 7.27 15.99 -10.34
CA GLU A 128 5.87 16.05 -9.88
C GLU A 128 5.25 14.65 -9.84
N PRO A 129 4.69 14.20 -8.69
CA PRO A 129 3.99 12.93 -8.63
C PRO A 129 2.70 12.94 -9.46
N TYR A 130 2.28 11.79 -9.93
CA TYR A 130 1.06 11.63 -10.71
C TYR A 130 -0.19 12.08 -9.91
N LEU A 131 -1.24 12.42 -10.65
CA LEU A 131 -2.53 12.78 -10.03
C LEU A 131 -3.05 11.62 -9.17
N SER A 132 -2.97 10.39 -9.63
CA SER A 132 -3.37 9.20 -8.87
C SER A 132 -2.62 9.04 -7.56
N THR A 133 -1.30 9.30 -7.54
CA THR A 133 -0.49 9.28 -6.32
C THR A 133 -0.95 10.36 -5.33
N LYS A 134 -1.24 11.58 -5.81
CA LYS A 134 -1.79 12.66 -4.98
C LYS A 134 -3.21 12.36 -4.49
N LEU A 135 -4.05 11.76 -5.34
CA LEU A 135 -5.41 11.37 -4.98
C LEU A 135 -5.42 10.31 -3.88
N LEU A 136 -4.50 9.35 -3.93
CA LEU A 136 -4.38 8.34 -2.87
C LEU A 136 -4.09 8.98 -1.52
N ALA A 137 -3.12 9.90 -1.46
CA ALA A 137 -2.80 10.63 -0.23
C ALA A 137 -3.96 11.52 0.25
N GLY A 138 -4.67 12.17 -0.68
CA GLY A 138 -5.88 12.94 -0.39
C GLY A 138 -7.02 12.05 0.13
N PHE A 139 -7.17 10.86 -0.42
CA PHE A 139 -8.17 9.89 0.01
C PHE A 139 -7.91 9.40 1.44
N PHE A 140 -6.66 9.14 1.81
CA PHE A 140 -6.29 8.82 3.20
C PHE A 140 -6.69 9.94 4.17
N SER A 141 -6.41 11.20 3.80
CA SER A 141 -6.84 12.34 4.62
C SER A 141 -8.35 12.39 4.78
N TYR A 142 -9.09 12.18 3.69
CA TYR A 142 -10.56 12.10 3.73
C TYR A 142 -11.05 10.98 4.67
N LEU A 143 -10.48 9.78 4.55
CA LEU A 143 -10.85 8.65 5.41
C LEU A 143 -10.64 8.97 6.89
N LEU A 144 -9.48 9.51 7.25
CA LEU A 144 -9.16 9.85 8.64
C LEU A 144 -10.07 10.94 9.20
N ASP A 145 -10.38 11.95 8.40
CA ASP A 145 -11.20 13.09 8.84
C ASP A 145 -12.69 12.75 8.95
N HIS A 146 -13.19 11.76 8.18
CA HIS A 146 -14.63 11.51 8.04
C HIS A 146 -15.08 10.09 8.38
N GLU A 147 -14.25 9.08 8.18
CA GLU A 147 -14.65 7.66 8.30
C GLU A 147 -13.82 6.87 9.32
N GLY A 148 -12.70 7.40 9.77
CA GLY A 148 -11.82 6.76 10.75
C GLY A 148 -10.69 5.93 10.13
N PRO A 149 -9.92 5.18 10.95
CA PRO A 149 -8.66 4.59 10.51
C PRO A 149 -8.80 3.29 9.71
N LEU A 150 -9.98 2.64 9.72
CA LEU A 150 -10.16 1.32 9.10
C LEU A 150 -9.75 1.30 7.63
N GLY A 151 -10.08 2.34 6.86
CA GLY A 151 -9.76 2.40 5.44
C GLY A 151 -8.26 2.57 5.16
N VAL A 152 -7.55 3.30 6.01
CA VAL A 152 -6.09 3.45 5.90
C VAL A 152 -5.38 2.13 6.17
N ILE A 153 -5.75 1.45 7.28
CA ILE A 153 -5.17 0.14 7.62
C ILE A 153 -5.54 -0.92 6.56
N ALA A 154 -6.73 -0.82 5.96
CA ALA A 154 -7.14 -1.70 4.85
C ALA A 154 -6.24 -1.58 3.62
N TYR A 155 -5.77 -0.36 3.31
CA TYR A 155 -4.80 -0.16 2.22
C TYR A 155 -3.46 -0.84 2.53
N SER A 156 -2.93 -0.67 3.73
CA SER A 156 -1.67 -1.33 4.11
C SER A 156 -1.81 -2.85 4.01
N TYR A 157 -2.94 -3.41 4.49
CA TYR A 157 -3.19 -4.84 4.30
C TYR A 157 -3.20 -5.25 2.82
N LEU A 158 -3.85 -4.47 1.97
CA LEU A 158 -3.90 -4.72 0.53
C LEU A 158 -2.49 -4.76 -0.09
N VAL A 159 -1.67 -3.75 0.16
CA VAL A 159 -0.34 -3.66 -0.46
C VAL A 159 0.60 -4.71 0.07
N GLU A 160 0.59 -4.98 1.38
CA GLU A 160 1.41 -6.01 2.00
C GLU A 160 1.07 -7.41 1.47
N TYR A 161 -0.23 -7.73 1.41
CA TYR A 161 -0.68 -9.02 0.86
C TYR A 161 -0.27 -9.18 -0.61
N VAL A 162 -0.46 -8.15 -1.42
CA VAL A 162 -0.10 -8.17 -2.85
C VAL A 162 1.41 -8.25 -3.03
N ASN A 163 2.19 -7.50 -2.24
CA ASN A 163 3.65 -7.53 -2.29
C ASN A 163 4.17 -8.93 -2.01
N VAL A 164 3.86 -9.51 -0.86
CA VAL A 164 4.32 -10.85 -0.50
C VAL A 164 3.97 -11.89 -1.57
N LYS A 165 2.80 -11.78 -2.20
CA LYS A 165 2.33 -12.70 -3.22
C LYS A 165 3.03 -12.54 -4.58
N LEU A 166 3.28 -11.30 -5.01
CA LEU A 166 3.76 -10.99 -6.37
C LEU A 166 5.26 -10.69 -6.43
N GLU A 167 5.86 -10.18 -5.34
CA GLU A 167 7.25 -9.74 -5.32
C GLU A 167 8.24 -10.79 -5.83
N PRO A 168 8.20 -12.07 -5.45
CA PRO A 168 9.20 -13.03 -5.93
C PRO A 168 9.26 -13.10 -7.46
N ARG A 169 8.09 -13.11 -8.13
CA ARG A 169 8.02 -13.14 -9.60
C ARG A 169 8.44 -11.81 -10.21
N LYS A 170 8.03 -10.70 -9.59
CA LYS A 170 8.39 -9.35 -10.01
C LYS A 170 9.91 -9.14 -9.91
N LEU A 171 10.53 -9.53 -8.82
CA LEU A 171 11.98 -9.41 -8.63
C LEU A 171 12.78 -10.20 -9.67
N GLU A 172 12.36 -11.41 -10.03
CA GLU A 172 13.02 -12.19 -11.09
C GLU A 172 12.91 -11.48 -12.46
N ALA A 173 11.76 -10.92 -12.80
CA ALA A 173 11.60 -10.14 -14.03
C ALA A 173 12.45 -8.85 -14.01
N LEU A 174 12.53 -8.16 -12.88
CA LEU A 174 13.36 -6.98 -12.71
C LEU A 174 14.86 -7.30 -12.81
N LYS A 175 15.32 -8.38 -12.18
CA LYS A 175 16.71 -8.84 -12.31
C LYS A 175 17.07 -9.08 -13.76
N ALA A 176 16.21 -9.76 -14.51
CA ALA A 176 16.43 -10.05 -15.93
C ALA A 176 16.41 -8.80 -16.82
N SER A 177 15.49 -7.86 -16.57
CA SER A 177 15.24 -6.71 -17.45
C SER A 177 16.13 -5.50 -17.13
N VAL A 178 16.35 -5.24 -15.85
CA VAL A 178 17.01 -4.00 -15.36
C VAL A 178 18.42 -4.28 -14.81
N GLY A 179 18.60 -5.47 -14.24
CA GLY A 179 19.85 -5.93 -13.63
C GLY A 179 19.81 -5.90 -12.11
N GLU A 180 20.35 -6.96 -11.50
CA GLU A 180 20.31 -7.20 -10.04
C GLU A 180 20.89 -6.04 -9.22
N THR A 181 21.97 -5.41 -9.69
CA THR A 181 22.63 -4.30 -8.98
C THR A 181 21.79 -3.02 -8.92
N LYS A 182 20.68 -2.94 -9.67
CA LYS A 182 19.83 -1.75 -9.77
C LYS A 182 18.53 -1.84 -8.96
N ILE A 183 18.30 -2.99 -8.32
CA ILE A 183 17.05 -3.28 -7.57
C ILE A 183 17.34 -3.69 -6.11
N VAL A 184 18.46 -3.27 -5.56
CA VAL A 184 18.93 -3.68 -4.21
C VAL A 184 17.97 -3.22 -3.13
N GLY A 185 17.45 -1.99 -3.24
CA GLY A 185 16.48 -1.44 -2.31
C GLY A 185 15.17 -2.21 -2.35
N GLN A 186 14.66 -2.50 -3.55
CA GLN A 186 13.43 -3.28 -3.70
C GLN A 186 13.58 -4.72 -3.21
N VAL A 187 14.73 -5.35 -3.41
CA VAL A 187 15.03 -6.68 -2.85
C VAL A 187 15.04 -6.63 -1.32
N SER A 188 15.65 -5.60 -0.73
CA SER A 188 15.68 -5.42 0.73
C SER A 188 14.27 -5.25 1.29
N HIS A 189 13.45 -4.38 0.68
CA HIS A 189 12.05 -4.17 1.05
C HIS A 189 11.26 -5.49 1.05
N SER A 190 11.29 -6.21 -0.06
CA SER A 190 10.58 -7.48 -0.19
C SER A 190 11.00 -8.54 0.83
N HIS A 191 12.29 -8.58 1.20
CA HIS A 191 12.77 -9.50 2.23
C HIS A 191 12.21 -9.14 3.61
N THR A 192 12.09 -7.85 3.93
CA THR A 192 11.48 -7.40 5.19
C THR A 192 10.02 -7.81 5.23
N ASP A 193 9.22 -7.45 4.23
CA ASP A 193 7.78 -7.74 4.17
C ASP A 193 7.46 -9.23 4.34
N ILE A 194 8.31 -10.11 3.75
CA ILE A 194 8.12 -11.55 3.81
C ILE A 194 8.57 -12.13 5.16
N ASN A 195 9.74 -11.71 5.66
CA ASN A 195 10.33 -12.30 6.86
C ASN A 195 9.60 -11.90 8.14
N ASP A 196 9.06 -10.67 8.18
CA ASP A 196 8.41 -10.10 9.35
C ASP A 196 6.88 -10.27 9.33
N ASP A 197 6.34 -10.97 8.28
CA ASP A 197 4.90 -11.24 8.10
C ASP A 197 4.04 -9.96 8.21
N HIS A 198 4.43 -8.90 7.49
CA HIS A 198 3.69 -7.64 7.48
C HIS A 198 2.17 -7.80 7.23
N PRO A 199 1.71 -8.66 6.27
CA PRO A 199 0.28 -8.89 6.13
C PRO A 199 -0.38 -9.46 7.38
N GLY A 200 0.31 -10.32 8.12
CA GLY A 200 -0.17 -10.88 9.39
C GLY A 200 -0.25 -9.82 10.48
N GLU A 201 0.74 -8.94 10.56
CA GLU A 201 0.78 -7.85 11.53
C GLU A 201 -0.34 -6.82 11.28
N VAL A 202 -0.49 -6.36 10.02
CA VAL A 202 -1.57 -5.42 9.67
C VAL A 202 -2.95 -6.05 9.89
N TRP A 203 -3.11 -7.35 9.57
CA TRP A 203 -4.35 -8.08 9.88
C TRP A 203 -4.62 -8.14 11.38
N ALA A 204 -3.60 -8.31 12.20
CA ALA A 204 -3.74 -8.29 13.65
C ALA A 204 -4.29 -6.95 14.15
N ALA A 205 -3.86 -5.81 13.59
CA ALA A 205 -4.42 -4.50 13.91
C ALA A 205 -5.89 -4.37 13.44
N LEU A 206 -6.20 -4.80 12.21
CA LEU A 206 -7.56 -4.77 11.64
C LEU A 206 -8.60 -5.48 12.54
N ARG A 207 -8.22 -6.58 13.18
CA ARG A 207 -9.11 -7.34 14.05
C ARG A 207 -9.70 -6.53 15.22
N PHE A 208 -9.01 -5.46 15.65
CA PHE A 208 -9.49 -4.56 16.70
C PHE A 208 -10.45 -3.49 16.15
N LEU A 209 -10.33 -3.18 14.87
CA LEU A 209 -11.10 -2.12 14.22
C LEU A 209 -12.44 -2.63 13.67
N ILE A 210 -12.52 -3.91 13.34
CA ILE A 210 -13.73 -4.57 12.83
C ILE A 210 -14.57 -5.00 14.04
N LYS A 211 -15.75 -4.40 14.21
CA LYS A 211 -16.65 -4.62 15.34
C LYS A 211 -18.02 -5.22 14.95
N GLY A 212 -18.25 -5.42 13.65
CA GLY A 212 -19.49 -6.01 13.15
C GLY A 212 -19.61 -5.98 11.64
N GLU A 213 -20.76 -6.38 11.12
CA GLU A 213 -21.05 -6.50 9.69
C GLU A 213 -20.86 -5.19 8.92
N GLN A 214 -21.14 -4.05 9.57
CA GLN A 214 -20.96 -2.74 8.93
C GLN A 214 -19.48 -2.44 8.68
N ASP A 215 -18.60 -2.80 9.60
CA ASP A 215 -17.14 -2.62 9.42
C ASP A 215 -16.60 -3.60 8.39
N ILE A 216 -17.12 -4.82 8.33
CA ILE A 216 -16.77 -5.79 7.28
C ILE A 216 -17.17 -5.26 5.90
N ALA A 217 -18.38 -4.73 5.77
CA ALA A 217 -18.84 -4.12 4.53
C ALA A 217 -18.00 -2.88 4.16
N ALA A 218 -17.64 -2.05 5.14
CA ALA A 218 -16.76 -0.91 4.95
C ALA A 218 -15.34 -1.33 4.50
N LEU A 219 -14.76 -2.35 5.14
CA LEU A 219 -13.47 -2.92 4.75
C LEU A 219 -13.45 -3.34 3.27
N LYS A 220 -14.46 -4.09 2.83
CA LYS A 220 -14.59 -4.52 1.42
C LYS A 220 -14.71 -3.33 0.47
N ARG A 221 -15.49 -2.32 0.85
CA ARG A 221 -15.63 -1.08 0.08
C ARG A 221 -14.30 -0.31 -0.03
N TYR A 222 -13.56 -0.16 1.06
CA TYR A 222 -12.25 0.50 1.05
C TYR A 222 -11.25 -0.21 0.15
N LEU A 223 -11.21 -1.53 0.18
CA LEU A 223 -10.37 -2.31 -0.73
C LEU A 223 -10.72 -2.03 -2.19
N GLU A 224 -12.01 -1.98 -2.54
CA GLU A 224 -12.45 -1.65 -3.89
C GLU A 224 -12.09 -0.22 -4.31
N GLU A 225 -12.23 0.75 -3.40
CA GLU A 225 -11.90 2.16 -3.65
C GLU A 225 -10.40 2.36 -3.85
N HIS A 226 -9.56 1.76 -3.00
CA HIS A 226 -8.11 1.77 -3.17
C HIS A 226 -7.67 1.13 -4.49
N GLN A 227 -8.29 0.02 -4.86
CA GLN A 227 -8.04 -0.65 -6.13
C GLN A 227 -8.33 0.24 -7.34
N LYS A 228 -9.41 1.01 -7.31
CA LYS A 228 -9.73 1.97 -8.37
C LYS A 228 -8.63 3.05 -8.50
N ILE A 229 -8.13 3.57 -7.39
CA ILE A 229 -7.05 4.57 -7.39
C ILE A 229 -5.74 3.94 -7.90
N LEU A 230 -5.42 2.72 -7.49
CA LEU A 230 -4.24 2.00 -7.97
C LEU A 230 -4.35 1.66 -9.47
N ALA A 231 -5.54 1.31 -9.97
CA ALA A 231 -5.77 1.12 -11.40
C ALA A 231 -5.55 2.41 -12.21
N MET A 232 -5.97 3.57 -11.67
CA MET A 232 -5.64 4.88 -12.25
C MET A 232 -4.13 5.10 -12.29
N TYR A 233 -3.43 4.78 -11.21
CA TYR A 233 -1.98 4.91 -11.15
C TYR A 233 -1.27 4.08 -12.24
N PHE A 234 -1.60 2.81 -12.38
CA PHE A 234 -1.00 1.96 -13.42
C PHE A 234 -1.35 2.45 -14.83
N SER A 235 -2.54 2.97 -15.04
CA SER A 235 -2.94 3.57 -16.32
C SER A 235 -2.15 4.84 -16.62
N GLU A 236 -1.95 5.74 -15.66
CA GLU A 236 -1.10 6.93 -15.81
C GLU A 236 0.36 6.53 -16.09
N LEU A 237 0.86 5.52 -15.38
CA LEU A 237 2.21 5.00 -15.58
C LEU A 237 2.40 4.49 -17.01
N TYR A 238 1.46 3.69 -17.52
CA TYR A 238 1.49 3.20 -18.90
C TYR A 238 1.44 4.35 -19.91
N ILE A 239 0.48 5.25 -19.79
CA ILE A 239 0.29 6.36 -20.72
C ILE A 239 1.53 7.26 -20.81
N ASN A 240 2.19 7.50 -19.68
CA ASN A 240 3.31 8.42 -19.62
C ASN A 240 4.67 7.79 -19.99
N THR A 241 4.77 6.46 -19.99
CA THR A 241 6.05 5.77 -20.25
C THR A 241 6.05 4.90 -21.50
N LEU A 242 4.97 4.18 -21.79
CA LEU A 242 4.95 3.14 -22.81
C LEU A 242 3.98 3.41 -23.97
N ALA A 243 2.91 4.20 -23.77
CA ALA A 243 1.93 4.45 -24.80
C ALA A 243 2.53 5.21 -25.97
N LYS A 244 2.17 4.78 -27.18
CA LYS A 244 2.55 5.46 -28.41
C LYS A 244 1.80 6.80 -28.55
N PRO A 245 2.29 7.76 -29.35
CA PRO A 245 1.64 9.06 -29.52
C PRO A 245 0.16 8.98 -29.92
N GLN A 246 -0.21 7.98 -30.69
CA GLN A 246 -1.59 7.74 -31.12
C GLN A 246 -2.52 7.27 -29.98
N ASP A 247 -1.98 6.62 -28.96
CA ASP A 247 -2.75 6.11 -27.82
C ASP A 247 -2.99 7.20 -26.76
N LYS A 248 -2.28 8.34 -26.87
CA LYS A 248 -2.36 9.47 -25.93
C LYS A 248 -3.50 10.45 -26.27
N ALA A 249 -4.16 10.25 -27.40
CA ALA A 249 -5.20 11.15 -27.91
C ALA A 249 -6.63 10.65 -27.66
N ALA A 250 -6.80 9.53 -26.98
CA ALA A 250 -8.10 8.94 -26.61
C ALA A 250 -8.39 9.20 -25.13
#